data_16425463cf3edce71bcc053ebb2fce4a
#
_entry.id   16425463cf3edce71bcc053ebb2fce4a
#
_cell.length_a   1.000
_cell.length_b   1.000
_cell.length_c   1.000
_cell.angle_alpha   90.00
_cell.angle_beta   90.00
_cell.angle_gamma   90.00
#
_symmetry.space_group_name_H-M   'P 1'
#
loop_
_entity.id
_entity.type
_entity.pdbx_description
1 polymer ?
#
loop_
_entity_poly.entity_id
_entity_poly.type
_entity_poly.pdbx_seq_one_letter_code
_entity_poly.pdbx_strand_id
1 'polypeptide(L)'
;MGRKRISSRRFRARAVARPTFPSGELGDVTDLRNAAETAIHQCLDLGAEESIAVVTDDERRPIGEALYEVAAEVTADATFVQYPPGDQHGQEPPEPVAAAMKSADAFLAPTTRSLSHTRARSAACEAGARGATLPGITEQVMVAGLDADYEAIASHCEDVLDQLGDADEIRVTNPAGTDITFAVGDREWHEDTGMIRESGSFSNLPAGEVFVAPADANGTFVVDGTMMPHGLLGEEQTLSFEVADGHVTDISDDAVSEDVAAAREKVGDAATNLAELGIGTNVGVAELVGSVLLDEKAAGTVHIAIGDNASIGGD
;
A
#
# COMPACT_ATOMS: atom_id res chain seq x y z
N MET A 1 22.38 -38.26 -16.09
CA MET A 1 21.56 -37.65 -15.05
C MET A 1 22.46 -36.76 -14.20
N GLY A 2 22.60 -35.50 -14.56
CA GLY A 2 23.42 -34.53 -13.87
C GLY A 2 22.51 -33.57 -13.11
N ARG A 3 22.51 -33.63 -11.79
CA ARG A 3 21.84 -32.64 -10.93
C ARG A 3 22.64 -31.34 -11.04
N LYS A 4 22.06 -30.31 -11.68
CA LYS A 4 22.54 -28.93 -11.56
C LYS A 4 22.30 -28.49 -10.13
N ARG A 5 23.37 -28.15 -9.39
CA ARG A 5 23.29 -27.42 -8.13
C ARG A 5 22.81 -26.01 -8.46
N ILE A 6 21.60 -25.68 -8.06
CA ILE A 6 21.09 -24.32 -8.08
C ILE A 6 21.78 -23.58 -6.95
N SER A 7 22.48 -22.52 -7.31
CA SER A 7 23.15 -21.60 -6.38
C SER A 7 22.06 -20.76 -5.71
N SER A 8 21.83 -20.96 -4.42
CA SER A 8 20.98 -20.09 -3.62
C SER A 8 21.56 -18.68 -3.63
N ARG A 9 20.94 -17.76 -4.36
CA ARG A 9 21.25 -16.34 -4.24
C ARG A 9 20.64 -15.83 -2.93
N ARG A 10 21.50 -15.34 -2.04
CA ARG A 10 21.09 -14.68 -0.80
C ARG A 10 20.93 -13.20 -1.06
N PHE A 11 19.74 -12.68 -0.97
CA PHE A 11 19.48 -11.25 -0.94
C PHE A 11 19.83 -10.74 0.48
N ARG A 12 20.60 -9.67 0.58
CA ARG A 12 20.86 -8.94 1.83
C ARG A 12 20.26 -7.55 1.67
N ALA A 13 19.10 -7.31 2.21
CA ALA A 13 18.63 -5.97 2.47
C ALA A 13 19.57 -5.33 3.52
N ARG A 14 20.18 -4.20 3.16
CA ARG A 14 21.01 -3.42 4.07
C ARG A 14 20.11 -2.38 4.71
N ALA A 15 19.92 -2.43 6.03
CA ALA A 15 19.23 -1.38 6.76
C ALA A 15 19.84 -0.02 6.37
N VAL A 16 19.01 0.85 5.82
CA VAL A 16 19.38 2.24 5.57
C VAL A 16 19.37 2.93 6.92
N ALA A 17 20.49 3.55 7.31
CA ALA A 17 20.56 4.37 8.50
C ALA A 17 19.53 5.50 8.37
N ARG A 18 18.70 5.70 9.41
CA ARG A 18 17.73 6.79 9.48
C ARG A 18 18.39 8.12 9.09
N PRO A 19 17.94 8.80 8.02
CA PRO A 19 18.36 10.17 7.77
C PRO A 19 17.74 11.06 8.85
N THR A 20 18.50 11.92 9.49
CA THR A 20 18.04 12.96 10.42
C THR A 20 17.67 14.19 9.61
N PHE A 21 16.38 14.48 9.48
CA PHE A 21 15.88 15.72 8.88
C PHE A 21 15.29 16.65 9.95
N PRO A 22 15.33 17.98 9.73
CA PRO A 22 14.70 18.93 10.64
C PRO A 22 13.16 18.75 10.62
N SER A 23 12.53 18.81 11.79
CA SER A 23 11.08 18.81 11.95
C SER A 23 10.46 19.92 11.10
N GLY A 24 9.87 19.54 9.97
CA GLY A 24 9.14 20.43 9.07
C GLY A 24 7.76 20.76 9.61
N GLU A 25 7.43 22.03 9.51
CA GLU A 25 6.07 22.55 9.75
C GLU A 25 5.09 21.89 8.76
N LEU A 26 3.80 21.79 9.18
CA LEU A 26 2.67 21.33 8.36
C LEU A 26 2.78 21.84 6.91
N GLY A 27 2.65 20.91 5.95
CA GLY A 27 2.83 21.19 4.53
C GLY A 27 2.04 22.40 4.05
N ASP A 28 2.71 23.27 3.27
CA ASP A 28 2.11 24.44 2.65
C ASP A 28 1.08 23.98 1.59
N VAL A 29 0.09 24.80 1.29
CA VAL A 29 -0.90 24.58 0.20
C VAL A 29 -0.22 24.25 -1.12
N THR A 30 0.99 24.75 -1.35
CA THR A 30 1.82 24.46 -2.52
C THR A 30 2.23 22.99 -2.59
N ASP A 31 2.56 22.36 -1.45
CA ASP A 31 3.02 20.96 -1.39
C ASP A 31 1.87 19.99 -1.67
N LEU A 32 0.66 20.30 -1.15
CA LEU A 32 -0.54 19.49 -1.42
C LEU A 32 -0.93 19.54 -2.91
N ARG A 33 -0.76 20.71 -3.54
CA ARG A 33 -0.99 20.87 -4.98
C ARG A 33 0.01 20.04 -5.79
N ASN A 34 1.32 20.07 -5.46
CA ASN A 34 2.33 19.27 -6.15
C ASN A 34 2.01 17.77 -6.09
N ALA A 35 1.61 17.29 -4.91
CA ALA A 35 1.16 15.92 -4.72
C ALA A 35 -0.08 15.57 -5.57
N ALA A 36 -1.02 16.51 -5.69
CA ALA A 36 -2.18 16.35 -6.56
C ALA A 36 -1.78 16.33 -8.05
N GLU A 37 -0.83 17.16 -8.48
CA GLU A 37 -0.27 17.15 -9.84
C GLU A 37 0.38 15.80 -10.16
N THR A 38 1.12 15.21 -9.23
CA THR A 38 1.66 13.85 -9.39
C THR A 38 0.56 12.81 -9.59
N ALA A 39 -0.47 12.81 -8.75
CA ALA A 39 -1.58 11.86 -8.87
C ALA A 39 -2.31 11.98 -10.22
N ILE A 40 -2.56 13.21 -10.68
CA ILE A 40 -3.29 13.47 -11.92
C ILE A 40 -2.42 13.23 -13.16
N HIS A 41 -1.20 13.76 -13.20
CA HIS A 41 -0.37 13.73 -14.40
C HIS A 41 0.53 12.49 -14.49
N GLN A 42 1.15 12.07 -13.38
CA GLN A 42 2.05 10.91 -13.43
C GLN A 42 1.29 9.61 -13.22
N CYS A 43 0.46 9.51 -12.17
CA CYS A 43 -0.20 8.26 -11.84
C CYS A 43 -1.36 7.93 -12.80
N LEU A 44 -2.29 8.86 -13.00
CA LEU A 44 -3.45 8.65 -13.88
C LEU A 44 -3.17 8.95 -15.35
N ASP A 45 -2.22 9.86 -15.67
CA ASP A 45 -2.04 10.41 -17.03
C ASP A 45 -3.37 10.88 -17.62
N LEU A 46 -4.09 11.75 -16.86
CA LEU A 46 -5.43 12.20 -17.21
C LEU A 46 -5.40 13.02 -18.50
N GLY A 47 -6.20 12.61 -19.48
CA GLY A 47 -6.35 13.30 -20.77
C GLY A 47 -7.41 14.39 -20.75
N ALA A 48 -7.27 15.39 -21.65
CA ALA A 48 -8.19 16.51 -21.75
C ALA A 48 -9.62 16.15 -22.19
N GLU A 49 -9.80 15.03 -22.86
CA GLU A 49 -11.09 14.51 -23.36
C GLU A 49 -11.71 13.47 -22.42
N GLU A 50 -11.05 13.16 -21.30
CA GLU A 50 -11.52 12.17 -20.33
C GLU A 50 -12.31 12.83 -19.21
N SER A 51 -13.24 12.07 -18.65
CA SER A 51 -13.99 12.44 -17.45
C SER A 51 -13.34 11.87 -16.20
N ILE A 52 -13.37 12.62 -15.09
CA ILE A 52 -12.87 12.15 -13.80
C ILE A 52 -13.87 12.42 -12.68
N ALA A 53 -14.01 11.43 -11.77
CA ALA A 53 -14.74 11.57 -10.53
C ALA A 53 -13.79 11.64 -9.34
N VAL A 54 -13.67 12.78 -8.68
CA VAL A 54 -12.99 12.90 -7.38
C VAL A 54 -14.02 12.70 -6.29
N VAL A 55 -13.87 11.59 -5.54
CA VAL A 55 -14.82 11.16 -4.51
C VAL A 55 -14.16 11.34 -3.13
N THR A 56 -14.76 12.12 -2.26
CA THR A 56 -14.21 12.40 -0.94
C THR A 56 -15.28 12.37 0.15
N ASP A 57 -14.86 12.38 1.39
CA ASP A 57 -15.73 12.60 2.54
C ASP A 57 -15.42 13.92 3.26
N ASP A 58 -16.22 14.21 4.29
CA ASP A 58 -16.11 15.49 5.02
C ASP A 58 -14.73 15.69 5.67
N GLU A 59 -14.06 14.60 6.08
CA GLU A 59 -12.77 14.65 6.77
C GLU A 59 -11.58 14.77 5.79
N ARG A 60 -11.74 14.34 4.55
CA ARG A 60 -10.71 14.35 3.51
C ARG A 60 -10.94 15.41 2.45
N ARG A 61 -11.89 16.30 2.70
CA ARG A 61 -12.29 17.36 1.76
C ARG A 61 -11.11 18.20 1.23
N PRO A 62 -10.14 18.70 2.04
CA PRO A 62 -9.04 19.50 1.51
C PRO A 62 -8.21 18.75 0.45
N ILE A 63 -7.98 17.44 0.66
CA ILE A 63 -7.28 16.56 -0.28
C ILE A 63 -8.11 16.40 -1.56
N GLY A 64 -9.42 16.15 -1.41
CA GLY A 64 -10.33 16.04 -2.53
C GLY A 64 -10.40 17.32 -3.36
N GLU A 65 -10.43 18.48 -2.72
CA GLU A 65 -10.43 19.79 -3.38
C GLU A 65 -9.15 20.02 -4.20
N ALA A 66 -7.96 19.70 -3.61
CA ALA A 66 -6.68 19.84 -4.32
C ALA A 66 -6.61 18.95 -5.57
N LEU A 67 -7.04 17.70 -5.46
CA LEU A 67 -7.11 16.76 -6.61
C LEU A 67 -8.09 17.26 -7.67
N TYR A 68 -9.25 17.73 -7.27
CA TYR A 68 -10.27 18.26 -8.19
C TYR A 68 -9.80 19.52 -8.92
N GLU A 69 -9.16 20.46 -8.21
CA GLU A 69 -8.65 21.69 -8.81
C GLU A 69 -7.64 21.40 -9.91
N VAL A 70 -6.69 20.48 -9.67
CA VAL A 70 -5.72 20.07 -10.69
C VAL A 70 -6.41 19.33 -11.84
N ALA A 71 -7.34 18.41 -11.57
CA ALA A 71 -8.08 17.69 -12.60
C ALA A 71 -8.89 18.65 -13.49
N ALA A 72 -9.51 19.67 -12.91
CA ALA A 72 -10.31 20.68 -13.64
C ALA A 72 -9.45 21.61 -14.54
N GLU A 73 -8.13 21.68 -14.31
CA GLU A 73 -7.21 22.35 -15.23
C GLU A 73 -6.88 21.48 -16.46
N VAL A 74 -7.01 20.14 -16.33
CA VAL A 74 -6.75 19.19 -17.42
C VAL A 74 -7.98 18.97 -18.29
N THR A 75 -9.14 18.74 -17.66
CA THR A 75 -10.40 18.42 -18.38
C THR A 75 -11.58 19.24 -17.90
N ALA A 76 -12.51 19.53 -18.83
CA ALA A 76 -13.78 20.19 -18.50
C ALA A 76 -14.79 19.24 -17.82
N ASP A 77 -14.56 17.91 -17.88
CA ASP A 77 -15.47 16.89 -17.37
C ASP A 77 -15.00 16.34 -15.98
N ALA A 78 -14.37 17.21 -15.19
CA ALA A 78 -14.04 16.90 -13.79
C ALA A 78 -15.29 17.05 -12.89
N THR A 79 -15.55 16.04 -12.06
CA THR A 79 -16.67 16.00 -11.12
C THR A 79 -16.18 15.80 -9.70
N PHE A 80 -16.64 16.64 -8.77
CA PHE A 80 -16.36 16.51 -7.34
C PHE A 80 -17.57 15.97 -6.60
N VAL A 81 -17.39 14.86 -5.89
CA VAL A 81 -18.46 14.19 -5.13
C VAL A 81 -18.05 14.06 -3.68
N GLN A 82 -18.79 14.70 -2.79
CA GLN A 82 -18.57 14.61 -1.34
C GLN A 82 -19.76 13.93 -0.66
N TYR A 83 -19.47 13.06 0.31
CA TYR A 83 -20.49 12.38 1.12
C TYR A 83 -20.00 12.19 2.57
N PRO A 84 -20.88 11.94 3.55
CA PRO A 84 -20.46 11.66 4.92
C PRO A 84 -19.56 10.43 5.00
N PRO A 85 -18.52 10.41 5.86
CA PRO A 85 -17.64 9.26 5.98
C PRO A 85 -18.41 7.98 6.37
N GLY A 86 -17.98 6.84 5.84
CA GLY A 86 -18.53 5.55 6.22
C GLY A 86 -18.17 5.15 7.65
N ASP A 87 -18.89 4.18 8.21
CA ASP A 87 -18.65 3.69 9.57
C ASP A 87 -17.43 2.75 9.65
N GLN A 88 -17.13 2.01 8.57
CA GLN A 88 -16.06 1.01 8.54
C GLN A 88 -15.39 0.91 7.16
N HIS A 89 -14.17 0.38 7.12
CA HIS A 89 -13.49 0.06 5.88
C HIS A 89 -14.28 -0.98 5.08
N GLY A 90 -14.34 -0.82 3.76
CA GLY A 90 -15.09 -1.72 2.86
C GLY A 90 -16.60 -1.52 2.86
N GLN A 91 -17.12 -0.53 3.59
CA GLN A 91 -18.53 -0.15 3.48
C GLN A 91 -18.82 0.41 2.09
N GLU A 92 -19.90 -0.07 1.47
CA GLU A 92 -20.33 0.45 0.16
C GLU A 92 -20.69 1.93 0.26
N PRO A 93 -20.20 2.77 -0.65
CA PRO A 93 -20.62 4.17 -0.71
C PRO A 93 -22.09 4.27 -1.16
N PRO A 94 -22.74 5.44 -0.96
CA PRO A 94 -24.09 5.68 -1.51
C PRO A 94 -24.14 5.43 -3.03
N GLU A 95 -25.27 4.93 -3.51
CA GLU A 95 -25.45 4.60 -4.95
C GLU A 95 -25.08 5.74 -5.92
N PRO A 96 -25.39 7.04 -5.65
CA PRO A 96 -24.94 8.12 -6.51
C PRO A 96 -23.42 8.25 -6.60
N VAL A 97 -22.68 7.95 -5.52
CA VAL A 97 -21.21 7.95 -5.49
C VAL A 97 -20.68 6.81 -6.35
N ALA A 98 -21.21 5.60 -6.16
CA ALA A 98 -20.85 4.43 -6.96
C ALA A 98 -21.15 4.67 -8.47
N ALA A 99 -22.26 5.32 -8.78
CA ALA A 99 -22.63 5.66 -10.15
C ALA A 99 -21.66 6.69 -10.78
N ALA A 100 -21.22 7.69 -10.01
CA ALA A 100 -20.23 8.67 -10.46
C ALA A 100 -18.89 7.98 -10.79
N MET A 101 -18.36 7.14 -9.91
CA MET A 101 -17.14 6.37 -10.17
C MET A 101 -17.25 5.50 -11.43
N LYS A 102 -18.38 4.81 -11.59
CA LYS A 102 -18.59 3.87 -12.69
C LYS A 102 -18.76 4.56 -14.05
N SER A 103 -19.26 5.79 -14.08
CA SER A 103 -19.55 6.53 -15.33
C SER A 103 -18.39 7.39 -15.82
N ALA A 104 -17.35 7.56 -15.02
CA ALA A 104 -16.16 8.31 -15.38
C ALA A 104 -15.09 7.42 -16.03
N ASP A 105 -14.19 8.01 -16.81
CA ASP A 105 -13.01 7.34 -17.37
C ASP A 105 -11.94 7.12 -16.29
N ALA A 106 -11.88 8.04 -15.31
CA ALA A 106 -10.97 7.94 -14.18
C ALA A 106 -11.65 8.30 -12.84
N PHE A 107 -11.12 7.79 -11.72
CA PHE A 107 -11.54 8.23 -10.38
C PHE A 107 -10.38 8.30 -9.39
N LEU A 108 -10.48 9.25 -8.45
CA LEU A 108 -9.64 9.31 -7.24
C LEU A 108 -10.54 9.41 -6.02
N ALA A 109 -10.28 8.55 -5.02
CA ALA A 109 -11.16 8.44 -3.86
C ALA A 109 -10.39 8.60 -2.52
N PRO A 110 -9.98 9.84 -2.15
CA PRO A 110 -9.49 10.15 -0.82
C PRO A 110 -10.65 10.10 0.18
N THR A 111 -10.72 9.03 0.96
CA THR A 111 -11.79 8.82 1.96
C THR A 111 -11.24 8.32 3.28
N THR A 112 -11.91 8.68 4.38
CA THR A 112 -11.54 8.23 5.73
C THR A 112 -11.62 6.71 5.86
N ARG A 113 -12.62 6.10 5.22
CA ARG A 113 -12.79 4.65 5.17
C ARG A 113 -12.49 4.14 3.77
N SER A 114 -11.73 3.05 3.71
CA SER A 114 -11.30 2.43 2.44
C SER A 114 -12.50 2.04 1.57
N LEU A 115 -12.44 2.41 0.30
CA LEU A 115 -13.32 1.91 -0.76
C LEU A 115 -12.64 0.82 -1.61
N SER A 116 -11.39 0.46 -1.35
CA SER A 116 -10.56 -0.44 -2.17
C SER A 116 -11.22 -1.79 -2.46
N HIS A 117 -11.90 -2.36 -1.47
CA HIS A 117 -12.54 -3.68 -1.56
C HIS A 117 -14.06 -3.62 -1.70
N THR A 118 -14.62 -2.46 -2.14
CA THR A 118 -16.05 -2.32 -2.37
C THR A 118 -16.45 -2.83 -3.75
N ARG A 119 -17.72 -3.26 -3.88
CA ARG A 119 -18.32 -3.59 -5.18
C ARG A 119 -18.41 -2.37 -6.08
N ALA A 120 -18.60 -1.18 -5.50
CA ALA A 120 -18.62 0.08 -6.24
C ALA A 120 -17.31 0.30 -7.01
N ARG A 121 -16.14 0.13 -6.34
CA ARG A 121 -14.83 0.22 -6.96
C ARG A 121 -14.64 -0.87 -8.04
N SER A 122 -14.97 -2.13 -7.73
CA SER A 122 -14.84 -3.22 -8.69
C SER A 122 -15.69 -2.99 -9.94
N ALA A 123 -16.95 -2.58 -9.75
CA ALA A 123 -17.86 -2.31 -10.86
C ALA A 123 -17.45 -1.08 -11.71
N ALA A 124 -16.76 -0.11 -11.13
CA ALA A 124 -16.17 1.01 -11.88
C ALA A 124 -15.03 0.51 -12.78
N CYS A 125 -14.09 -0.28 -12.22
CA CYS A 125 -12.98 -0.85 -12.99
C CYS A 125 -13.46 -1.84 -14.07
N GLU A 126 -14.44 -2.68 -13.77
CA GLU A 126 -15.07 -3.58 -14.76
C GLU A 126 -15.77 -2.81 -15.90
N ALA A 127 -16.25 -1.60 -15.64
CA ALA A 127 -16.83 -0.73 -16.67
C ALA A 127 -15.78 0.01 -17.50
N GLY A 128 -14.49 -0.07 -17.12
CA GLY A 128 -13.36 0.53 -17.82
C GLY A 128 -12.77 1.76 -17.12
N ALA A 129 -13.36 2.23 -16.02
CA ALA A 129 -12.78 3.34 -15.25
C ALA A 129 -11.47 2.89 -14.59
N ARG A 130 -10.40 3.67 -14.76
CA ARG A 130 -9.16 3.48 -14.00
C ARG A 130 -9.13 4.40 -12.79
N GLY A 131 -8.42 4.02 -11.74
CA GLY A 131 -8.36 4.94 -10.61
C GLY A 131 -7.70 4.42 -9.36
N ALA A 132 -7.65 5.29 -8.35
CA ALA A 132 -7.09 4.98 -7.06
C ALA A 132 -8.03 5.32 -5.90
N THR A 133 -7.87 4.54 -4.83
CA THR A 133 -8.34 4.92 -3.51
C THR A 133 -7.16 5.38 -2.65
N LEU A 134 -7.43 6.33 -1.74
CA LEU A 134 -6.47 6.89 -0.82
C LEU A 134 -7.04 6.73 0.61
N PRO A 135 -7.08 5.50 1.14
CA PRO A 135 -7.79 5.19 2.37
C PRO A 135 -7.13 5.80 3.60
N GLY A 136 -7.89 6.58 4.37
CA GLY A 136 -7.39 7.21 5.61
C GLY A 136 -6.29 8.24 5.40
N ILE A 137 -6.04 8.65 4.16
CA ILE A 137 -4.97 9.58 3.81
C ILE A 137 -5.09 10.91 4.58
N THR A 138 -3.96 11.42 5.04
CA THR A 138 -3.84 12.78 5.59
C THR A 138 -3.06 13.67 4.61
N GLU A 139 -3.14 14.98 4.78
CA GLU A 139 -2.35 15.91 3.95
C GLU A 139 -0.85 15.61 4.05
N GLN A 140 -0.35 15.31 5.25
CA GLN A 140 1.04 14.91 5.45
C GLN A 140 1.41 13.63 4.68
N VAL A 141 0.56 12.60 4.74
CA VAL A 141 0.76 11.33 4.03
C VAL A 141 0.73 11.56 2.51
N MET A 142 -0.20 12.38 2.03
CA MET A 142 -0.31 12.71 0.61
C MET A 142 0.94 13.41 0.09
N VAL A 143 1.41 14.45 0.79
CA VAL A 143 2.63 15.18 0.43
C VAL A 143 3.85 14.26 0.48
N ALA A 144 4.05 13.53 1.58
CA ALA A 144 5.22 12.67 1.74
C ALA A 144 5.30 11.51 0.73
N GLY A 145 4.16 11.02 0.26
CA GLY A 145 4.12 9.85 -0.63
C GLY A 145 3.89 10.16 -2.10
N LEU A 146 3.31 11.33 -2.42
CA LEU A 146 2.99 11.73 -3.79
C LEU A 146 3.85 12.89 -4.33
N ASP A 147 4.59 13.61 -3.48
CA ASP A 147 5.62 14.55 -3.99
C ASP A 147 6.90 13.76 -4.36
N ALA A 148 6.77 12.90 -5.36
CA ALA A 148 7.79 11.94 -5.78
C ALA A 148 7.77 11.73 -7.30
N ASP A 149 8.86 11.20 -7.84
CA ASP A 149 8.96 10.78 -9.24
C ASP A 149 8.47 9.33 -9.39
N TYR A 150 7.25 9.17 -9.87
CA TYR A 150 6.60 7.85 -10.00
C TYR A 150 7.18 7.00 -11.14
N GLU A 151 7.82 7.61 -12.16
CA GLU A 151 8.59 6.85 -13.16
C GLU A 151 9.84 6.23 -12.52
N ALA A 152 10.50 6.95 -11.61
CA ALA A 152 11.63 6.40 -10.84
C ALA A 152 11.18 5.30 -9.88
N ILE A 153 9.99 5.42 -9.26
CA ILE A 153 9.42 4.38 -8.40
C ILE A 153 9.12 3.12 -9.20
N ALA A 154 8.48 3.25 -10.37
CA ALA A 154 8.19 2.13 -11.25
C ALA A 154 9.48 1.41 -11.69
N SER A 155 10.50 2.17 -12.10
CA SER A 155 11.80 1.59 -12.43
C SER A 155 12.45 0.86 -11.25
N HIS A 156 12.26 1.37 -10.03
CA HIS A 156 12.76 0.72 -8.82
C HIS A 156 11.99 -0.57 -8.49
N CYS A 157 10.68 -0.65 -8.74
CA CYS A 157 9.93 -1.90 -8.66
C CYS A 157 10.51 -2.96 -9.61
N GLU A 158 10.74 -2.60 -10.89
CA GLU A 158 11.36 -3.48 -11.87
C GLU A 158 12.76 -3.96 -11.41
N ASP A 159 13.60 -3.06 -10.92
CA ASP A 159 14.95 -3.39 -10.42
C ASP A 159 14.91 -4.38 -9.25
N VAL A 160 13.94 -4.24 -8.33
CA VAL A 160 13.75 -5.16 -7.21
C VAL A 160 13.27 -6.52 -7.71
N LEU A 161 12.28 -6.57 -8.61
CA LEU A 161 11.78 -7.80 -9.21
C LEU A 161 12.89 -8.54 -9.98
N ASP A 162 13.71 -7.83 -10.75
CA ASP A 162 14.86 -8.40 -11.46
C ASP A 162 15.89 -9.02 -10.50
N GLN A 163 16.10 -8.41 -9.33
CA GLN A 163 17.00 -8.95 -8.31
C GLN A 163 16.44 -10.16 -7.59
N LEU A 164 15.12 -10.20 -7.35
CA LEU A 164 14.44 -11.36 -6.78
C LEU A 164 14.46 -12.54 -7.75
N GLY A 165 14.26 -12.27 -9.05
CA GLY A 165 14.33 -13.26 -10.12
C GLY A 165 13.46 -14.48 -9.84
N ASP A 166 13.95 -15.69 -10.19
CA ASP A 166 13.27 -16.97 -9.98
C ASP A 166 13.65 -17.59 -8.61
N ALA A 167 13.67 -16.78 -7.54
CA ALA A 167 14.02 -17.28 -6.20
C ALA A 167 12.85 -18.05 -5.58
N ASP A 168 13.05 -19.31 -5.23
CA ASP A 168 12.04 -20.13 -4.53
C ASP A 168 11.89 -19.75 -3.05
N GLU A 169 12.95 -19.16 -2.45
CA GLU A 169 13.00 -18.76 -1.05
C GLU A 169 13.57 -17.35 -0.88
N ILE A 170 12.92 -16.55 -0.05
CA ILE A 170 13.38 -15.22 0.37
C ILE A 170 13.68 -15.26 1.88
N ARG A 171 14.88 -14.88 2.28
CA ARG A 171 15.22 -14.71 3.68
C ARG A 171 15.38 -13.26 4.03
N VAL A 172 14.62 -12.80 5.02
CA VAL A 172 14.69 -11.45 5.57
C VAL A 172 15.42 -11.47 6.91
N THR A 173 16.38 -10.56 7.06
CA THR A 173 17.12 -10.40 8.33
C THR A 173 17.35 -8.92 8.63
N ASN A 174 17.23 -8.52 9.89
CA ASN A 174 17.61 -7.18 10.35
C ASN A 174 18.35 -7.23 11.69
N PRO A 175 19.03 -6.15 12.10
CA PRO A 175 19.74 -6.11 13.38
C PRO A 175 18.83 -6.17 14.62
N ALA A 176 17.54 -5.84 14.49
CA ALA A 176 16.56 -5.88 15.58
C ALA A 176 16.18 -7.33 15.97
N GLY A 177 16.55 -8.32 15.14
CA GLY A 177 16.34 -9.73 15.44
C GLY A 177 15.47 -10.48 14.44
N THR A 178 15.01 -9.84 13.37
CA THR A 178 14.33 -10.55 12.27
C THR A 178 15.26 -11.59 11.65
N ASP A 179 14.81 -12.83 11.59
CA ASP A 179 15.39 -13.93 10.83
C ASP A 179 14.28 -14.89 10.41
N ILE A 180 13.70 -14.62 9.26
CA ILE A 180 12.55 -15.36 8.73
C ILE A 180 12.81 -15.74 7.28
N THR A 181 12.36 -16.92 6.88
CA THR A 181 12.43 -17.44 5.53
C THR A 181 11.03 -17.66 5.00
N PHE A 182 10.76 -17.12 3.81
CA PHE A 182 9.52 -17.27 3.06
C PHE A 182 9.75 -18.22 1.91
N ALA A 183 8.90 -19.21 1.76
CA ALA A 183 8.81 -20.02 0.55
C ALA A 183 7.86 -19.30 -0.43
N VAL A 184 8.39 -18.86 -1.56
CA VAL A 184 7.62 -18.18 -2.61
C VAL A 184 7.16 -19.21 -3.65
N GLY A 185 8.06 -20.10 -4.10
CA GLY A 185 7.75 -21.15 -5.08
C GLY A 185 7.24 -20.57 -6.40
N ASP A 186 6.10 -21.11 -6.87
CA ASP A 186 5.44 -20.66 -8.10
C ASP A 186 4.49 -19.45 -7.89
N ARG A 187 4.53 -18.77 -6.73
CA ARG A 187 3.71 -17.59 -6.47
C ARG A 187 4.16 -16.41 -7.32
N GLU A 188 3.21 -15.66 -7.84
CA GLU A 188 3.45 -14.50 -8.66
C GLU A 188 3.78 -13.28 -7.78
N TRP A 189 4.88 -12.59 -8.11
CA TRP A 189 5.16 -11.28 -7.55
C TRP A 189 4.31 -10.23 -8.24
N HIS A 190 3.74 -9.36 -7.44
CA HIS A 190 2.97 -8.20 -7.89
C HIS A 190 3.80 -6.94 -7.69
N GLU A 191 3.55 -5.95 -8.55
CA GLU A 191 4.08 -4.60 -8.39
C GLU A 191 2.95 -3.59 -8.22
N ASP A 192 3.11 -2.68 -7.28
CA ASP A 192 2.27 -1.50 -7.16
C ASP A 192 3.12 -0.26 -7.42
N THR A 193 3.21 0.11 -8.68
CA THR A 193 4.00 1.25 -9.16
C THR A 193 3.26 2.57 -9.03
N GLY A 194 1.95 2.55 -8.77
CA GLY A 194 1.08 3.71 -8.84
C GLY A 194 0.80 4.23 -10.26
N MET A 195 1.28 3.53 -11.30
CA MET A 195 0.98 3.85 -12.71
C MET A 195 -0.37 3.28 -13.12
N ILE A 196 -1.42 4.08 -13.01
CA ILE A 196 -2.82 3.69 -13.20
C ILE A 196 -3.31 4.23 -14.53
N ARG A 197 -2.67 3.83 -15.64
CA ARG A 197 -2.88 4.41 -16.97
C ARG A 197 -3.77 3.55 -17.87
N GLU A 198 -3.86 2.26 -17.58
CA GLU A 198 -4.64 1.33 -18.39
C GLU A 198 -6.12 1.32 -17.97
N SER A 199 -7.04 1.19 -18.95
CA SER A 199 -8.48 1.07 -18.67
C SER A 199 -8.77 -0.06 -17.71
N GLY A 200 -9.52 0.21 -16.63
CA GLY A 200 -9.86 -0.74 -15.60
C GLY A 200 -8.78 -0.99 -14.56
N SER A 201 -7.59 -0.39 -14.69
CA SER A 201 -6.51 -0.50 -13.69
C SER A 201 -6.87 0.21 -12.38
N PHE A 202 -6.32 -0.33 -11.29
CA PHE A 202 -6.60 0.15 -9.94
C PHE A 202 -5.36 0.01 -9.05
N SER A 203 -5.16 0.99 -8.17
CA SER A 203 -4.17 0.96 -7.11
C SER A 203 -4.65 1.73 -5.88
N ASN A 204 -3.91 1.63 -4.78
CA ASN A 204 -3.93 2.62 -3.72
C ASN A 204 -2.85 3.68 -3.99
N LEU A 205 -3.09 4.91 -3.57
CA LEU A 205 -2.08 5.97 -3.57
C LEU A 205 -1.93 6.56 -2.15
N PRO A 206 -0.70 6.84 -1.71
CA PRO A 206 0.60 6.62 -2.37
C PRO A 206 0.90 5.14 -2.64
N ALA A 207 1.75 4.89 -3.64
CA ALA A 207 2.18 3.56 -4.07
C ALA A 207 3.71 3.45 -4.05
N GLY A 208 4.23 2.30 -4.46
CA GLY A 208 5.65 2.00 -4.56
C GLY A 208 6.03 0.80 -3.69
N GLU A 209 5.70 -0.40 -4.17
CA GLU A 209 6.09 -1.66 -3.55
C GLU A 209 6.08 -2.81 -4.55
N VAL A 210 6.76 -3.88 -4.18
CA VAL A 210 6.57 -5.19 -4.79
C VAL A 210 6.20 -6.18 -3.69
N PHE A 211 5.25 -7.07 -3.94
CA PHE A 211 4.73 -7.96 -2.92
C PHE A 211 4.34 -9.33 -3.48
N VAL A 212 4.24 -10.30 -2.57
CA VAL A 212 3.86 -11.67 -2.90
C VAL A 212 3.07 -12.30 -1.75
N ALA A 213 2.10 -13.16 -2.07
CA ALA A 213 1.50 -14.07 -1.10
C ALA A 213 2.42 -15.30 -0.94
N PRO A 214 3.21 -15.43 0.13
CA PRO A 214 4.10 -16.57 0.28
C PRO A 214 3.32 -17.88 0.45
N ALA A 215 3.88 -18.99 -0.04
CA ALA A 215 3.29 -20.32 0.15
C ALA A 215 3.53 -20.86 1.55
N ASP A 216 4.60 -20.43 2.22
CA ASP A 216 4.96 -20.79 3.58
C ASP A 216 5.95 -19.77 4.16
N ALA A 217 6.04 -19.69 5.49
CA ALA A 217 7.03 -18.88 6.17
C ALA A 217 7.41 -19.49 7.52
N ASN A 218 8.70 -19.39 7.88
CA ASN A 218 9.20 -19.92 9.14
C ASN A 218 10.31 -19.02 9.70
N GLY A 219 10.22 -18.69 11.00
CA GLY A 219 11.22 -17.91 11.71
C GLY A 219 10.62 -16.82 12.59
N THR A 220 11.42 -15.82 12.92
CA THR A 220 11.02 -14.68 13.74
C THR A 220 11.00 -13.40 12.91
N PHE A 221 9.93 -12.64 13.00
CA PHE A 221 9.82 -11.30 12.42
C PHE A 221 9.76 -10.27 13.54
N VAL A 222 10.63 -9.27 13.49
CA VAL A 222 10.70 -8.19 14.48
C VAL A 222 10.37 -6.87 13.81
N VAL A 223 9.27 -6.26 14.25
CA VAL A 223 8.84 -4.93 13.81
C VAL A 223 9.60 -3.87 14.60
N ASP A 224 10.26 -2.97 13.89
CA ASP A 224 10.99 -1.81 14.42
C ASP A 224 10.54 -0.48 13.76
N GLY A 225 9.46 -0.52 12.98
CA GLY A 225 8.85 0.60 12.26
C GLY A 225 7.43 0.90 12.74
N THR A 226 6.46 0.72 11.87
CA THR A 226 5.04 1.02 12.13
C THR A 226 4.24 -0.25 12.39
N MET A 227 3.44 -0.25 13.45
CA MET A 227 2.54 -1.35 13.80
C MET A 227 1.25 -0.82 14.43
N MET A 228 0.11 -1.25 13.90
CA MET A 228 -1.18 -0.95 14.53
C MET A 228 -1.42 -1.83 15.77
N PRO A 229 -2.03 -1.34 16.86
CA PRO A 229 -2.61 0.01 17.00
C PRO A 229 -1.63 1.10 17.45
N HIS A 230 -0.35 0.80 17.59
CA HIS A 230 0.65 1.70 18.18
C HIS A 230 1.07 2.86 17.25
N GLY A 231 0.91 2.71 15.92
CA GLY A 231 1.48 3.62 14.94
C GLY A 231 3.00 3.43 14.83
N LEU A 232 3.76 4.51 14.68
CA LEU A 232 5.22 4.47 14.62
C LEU A 232 5.82 4.13 15.98
N LEU A 233 6.58 3.05 16.04
CA LEU A 233 7.26 2.60 17.26
C LEU A 233 8.41 3.55 17.63
N GLY A 234 8.64 3.70 18.95
CA GLY A 234 9.81 4.44 19.45
C GLY A 234 11.13 3.75 19.08
N GLU A 235 12.25 4.50 19.13
CA GLU A 235 13.57 4.04 18.67
C GLU A 235 14.08 2.74 19.33
N GLU A 236 13.68 2.47 20.57
CA GLU A 236 14.06 1.26 21.32
C GLU A 236 12.90 0.25 21.43
N GLN A 237 11.75 0.55 20.83
CA GLN A 237 10.57 -0.30 20.89
C GLN A 237 10.55 -1.24 19.70
N THR A 238 10.38 -2.52 19.98
CA THR A 238 10.22 -3.56 18.97
C THR A 238 9.14 -4.55 19.39
N LEU A 239 8.48 -5.14 18.41
CA LEU A 239 7.54 -6.24 18.62
C LEU A 239 7.99 -7.45 17.82
N SER A 240 7.97 -8.64 18.43
CA SER A 240 8.36 -9.88 17.76
C SER A 240 7.15 -10.78 17.49
N PHE A 241 7.20 -11.44 16.34
CA PHE A 241 6.24 -12.43 15.89
C PHE A 241 6.99 -13.72 15.58
N GLU A 242 6.59 -14.81 16.22
CA GLU A 242 7.06 -16.15 15.86
C GLU A 242 6.15 -16.74 14.77
N VAL A 243 6.75 -17.26 13.73
CA VAL A 243 6.04 -17.81 12.56
C VAL A 243 6.47 -19.25 12.33
N ALA A 244 5.49 -20.14 12.19
CA ALA A 244 5.70 -21.53 11.84
C ALA A 244 4.62 -22.01 10.88
N ASP A 245 5.04 -22.74 9.85
CA ASP A 245 4.16 -23.31 8.82
C ASP A 245 3.19 -22.23 8.22
N GLY A 246 3.72 -21.04 7.91
CA GLY A 246 2.98 -19.93 7.34
C GLY A 246 2.01 -19.20 8.29
N HIS A 247 2.03 -19.52 9.59
CA HIS A 247 1.14 -18.92 10.58
C HIS A 247 1.90 -18.26 11.72
N VAL A 248 1.38 -17.10 12.18
CA VAL A 248 1.85 -16.48 13.42
C VAL A 248 1.40 -17.34 14.61
N THR A 249 2.37 -17.77 15.41
CA THR A 249 2.17 -18.67 16.56
C THR A 249 2.32 -17.96 17.90
N ASP A 250 3.10 -16.89 17.96
CA ASP A 250 3.30 -16.08 19.16
C ASP A 250 3.53 -14.60 18.78
N ILE A 251 3.07 -13.68 19.62
CA ILE A 251 3.20 -12.23 19.45
C ILE A 251 3.63 -11.64 20.79
N SER A 252 4.71 -10.89 20.82
CA SER A 252 5.26 -10.33 22.06
C SER A 252 4.47 -9.16 22.66
N ASP A 253 3.52 -8.60 21.93
CA ASP A 253 2.70 -7.45 22.34
C ASP A 253 1.26 -7.88 22.65
N ASP A 254 0.78 -7.54 23.84
CA ASP A 254 -0.55 -7.94 24.31
C ASP A 254 -1.69 -7.32 23.47
N ALA A 255 -1.58 -6.05 23.07
CA ALA A 255 -2.63 -5.37 22.33
C ALA A 255 -2.79 -5.95 20.93
N VAL A 256 -1.68 -6.20 20.23
CA VAL A 256 -1.68 -6.84 18.91
C VAL A 256 -2.17 -8.28 19.01
N SER A 257 -1.75 -9.01 20.05
CA SER A 257 -2.20 -10.39 20.31
C SER A 257 -3.70 -10.48 20.56
N GLU A 258 -4.27 -9.52 21.31
CA GLU A 258 -5.71 -9.42 21.55
C GLU A 258 -6.49 -9.13 20.25
N ASP A 259 -6.00 -8.22 19.40
CA ASP A 259 -6.60 -7.91 18.10
C ASP A 259 -6.61 -9.12 17.17
N VAL A 260 -5.50 -9.85 17.08
CA VAL A 260 -5.40 -11.08 16.29
C VAL A 260 -6.31 -12.18 16.85
N ALA A 261 -6.39 -12.33 18.16
CA ALA A 261 -7.30 -13.28 18.81
C ALA A 261 -8.77 -12.95 18.53
N ALA A 262 -9.14 -11.66 18.59
CA ALA A 262 -10.50 -11.21 18.24
C ALA A 262 -10.84 -11.41 16.75
N ALA A 263 -9.85 -11.27 15.86
CA ALA A 263 -10.00 -11.60 14.45
C ALA A 263 -10.19 -13.12 14.25
N ARG A 264 -9.41 -13.94 14.97
CA ARG A 264 -9.49 -15.40 14.90
C ARG A 264 -10.86 -15.94 15.31
N GLU A 265 -11.54 -15.31 16.27
CA GLU A 265 -12.92 -15.66 16.63
C GLU A 265 -13.91 -15.47 15.46
N LYS A 266 -13.63 -14.55 14.52
CA LYS A 266 -14.50 -14.20 13.40
C LYS A 266 -14.19 -15.01 12.14
N VAL A 267 -12.89 -15.18 11.83
CA VAL A 267 -12.44 -15.75 10.54
C VAL A 267 -11.61 -17.03 10.68
N GLY A 268 -11.41 -17.54 11.91
CA GLY A 268 -10.66 -18.78 12.15
C GLY A 268 -9.16 -18.62 11.92
N ASP A 269 -8.52 -19.67 11.41
CA ASP A 269 -7.05 -19.72 11.25
C ASP A 269 -6.50 -18.72 10.23
N ALA A 270 -7.34 -18.23 9.30
CA ALA A 270 -6.96 -17.15 8.39
C ALA A 270 -6.47 -15.90 9.12
N ALA A 271 -6.91 -15.64 10.36
CA ALA A 271 -6.43 -14.49 11.14
C ALA A 271 -4.95 -14.53 11.50
N THR A 272 -4.31 -15.68 11.46
CA THR A 272 -2.89 -15.88 11.77
C THR A 272 -2.05 -16.22 10.54
N ASN A 273 -2.69 -16.39 9.37
CA ASN A 273 -1.99 -16.65 8.12
C ASN A 273 -1.08 -15.47 7.78
N LEU A 274 0.18 -15.76 7.44
CA LEU A 274 1.12 -14.78 6.92
C LEU A 274 0.77 -14.56 5.45
N ALA A 275 0.00 -13.49 5.22
CA ALA A 275 -0.70 -13.26 3.96
C ALA A 275 0.18 -12.66 2.88
N GLU A 276 1.13 -11.80 3.27
CA GLU A 276 1.93 -11.03 2.33
C GLU A 276 3.33 -10.77 2.85
N LEU A 277 4.29 -10.85 1.95
CA LEU A 277 5.62 -10.27 2.07
C LEU A 277 5.71 -9.13 1.05
N GLY A 278 5.91 -7.90 1.52
CA GLY A 278 6.09 -6.74 0.69
C GLY A 278 7.43 -6.04 0.91
N ILE A 279 7.93 -5.39 -0.13
CA ILE A 279 9.16 -4.61 -0.15
C ILE A 279 8.85 -3.22 -0.67
N GLY A 280 9.03 -2.20 0.17
CA GLY A 280 8.83 -0.80 -0.21
C GLY A 280 9.86 -0.32 -1.22
N THR A 281 9.40 0.42 -2.22
CA THR A 281 10.21 0.94 -3.34
C THR A 281 10.03 2.45 -3.56
N ASN A 282 9.13 3.12 -2.81
CA ASN A 282 8.92 4.55 -2.95
C ASN A 282 10.10 5.34 -2.36
N VAL A 283 10.96 5.82 -3.25
CA VAL A 283 12.16 6.59 -2.90
C VAL A 283 11.85 8.02 -2.41
N GLY A 284 10.62 8.50 -2.60
CA GLY A 284 10.15 9.79 -2.08
C GLY A 284 9.84 9.76 -0.58
N VAL A 285 9.56 8.57 -0.02
CA VAL A 285 9.27 8.42 1.41
C VAL A 285 10.58 8.42 2.21
N ALA A 286 10.93 9.58 2.74
CA ALA A 286 12.19 9.78 3.46
C ALA A 286 12.14 9.29 4.91
N GLU A 287 10.97 9.32 5.55
CA GLU A 287 10.77 8.98 6.97
C GLU A 287 9.43 8.25 7.15
N LEU A 288 9.40 7.31 8.11
CA LEU A 288 8.15 6.67 8.53
C LEU A 288 7.33 7.66 9.37
N VAL A 289 6.03 7.72 9.13
CA VAL A 289 5.11 8.68 9.77
C VAL A 289 4.05 8.03 10.66
N GLY A 290 4.08 6.70 10.80
CA GLY A 290 3.08 5.94 11.56
C GLY A 290 1.80 5.64 10.77
N SER A 291 1.84 5.84 9.45
CA SER A 291 0.75 5.49 8.53
C SER A 291 1.12 4.21 7.78
N VAL A 292 0.39 3.12 8.01
CA VAL A 292 0.59 1.86 7.28
C VAL A 292 0.55 2.10 5.77
N LEU A 293 -0.43 2.88 5.28
CA LEU A 293 -0.58 3.19 3.85
C LEU A 293 0.71 3.74 3.21
N LEU A 294 1.48 4.56 3.94
CA LEU A 294 2.70 5.17 3.43
C LEU A 294 3.94 4.37 3.80
N ASP A 295 4.03 3.94 5.06
CA ASP A 295 5.27 3.40 5.62
C ASP A 295 5.65 2.05 5.01
N GLU A 296 4.66 1.26 4.57
CA GLU A 296 4.88 0.03 3.82
C GLU A 296 5.50 0.27 2.43
N LYS A 297 5.32 1.48 1.87
CA LYS A 297 5.85 1.86 0.56
C LYS A 297 7.29 2.41 0.63
N ALA A 298 7.78 2.81 1.81
CA ALA A 298 9.09 3.43 1.97
C ALA A 298 10.22 2.56 1.41
N ALA A 299 11.06 3.12 0.53
CA ALA A 299 12.11 2.37 -0.13
C ALA A 299 13.10 1.73 0.88
N GLY A 300 13.30 0.42 0.74
CA GLY A 300 14.20 -0.36 1.59
C GLY A 300 13.57 -0.88 2.89
N THR A 301 12.26 -0.68 3.09
CA THR A 301 11.51 -1.36 4.15
C THR A 301 11.00 -2.72 3.66
N VAL A 302 10.69 -3.59 4.62
CA VAL A 302 9.94 -4.83 4.41
C VAL A 302 8.74 -4.80 5.32
N HIS A 303 7.58 -5.14 4.77
CA HIS A 303 6.36 -5.30 5.56
C HIS A 303 5.79 -6.71 5.41
N ILE A 304 5.00 -7.09 6.39
CA ILE A 304 4.30 -8.37 6.43
C ILE A 304 2.84 -8.10 6.78
N ALA A 305 1.91 -8.61 5.97
CA ALA A 305 0.51 -8.62 6.33
C ALA A 305 0.09 -9.99 6.88
N ILE A 306 -0.86 -9.96 7.81
CA ILE A 306 -1.46 -11.16 8.40
C ILE A 306 -2.95 -11.16 8.03
N GLY A 307 -3.46 -12.27 7.52
CA GLY A 307 -4.88 -12.40 7.16
C GLY A 307 -5.16 -13.20 5.90
N ASP A 308 -6.22 -12.81 5.18
CA ASP A 308 -6.63 -13.40 3.91
C ASP A 308 -5.75 -12.89 2.77
N ASN A 309 -5.29 -13.79 1.91
CA ASN A 309 -4.45 -13.50 0.75
C ASN A 309 -5.00 -14.04 -0.58
N ALA A 310 -6.25 -14.48 -0.62
CA ALA A 310 -6.86 -15.03 -1.83
C ALA A 310 -6.90 -14.04 -2.99
N SER A 311 -7.00 -12.72 -2.69
CA SER A 311 -7.03 -11.67 -3.72
C SER A 311 -5.68 -11.39 -4.39
N ILE A 312 -4.57 -11.86 -3.80
CA ILE A 312 -3.21 -11.68 -4.28
C ILE A 312 -2.52 -13.02 -4.63
N GLY A 313 -3.31 -14.04 -4.91
CA GLY A 313 -2.81 -15.34 -5.36
C GLY A 313 -2.45 -16.32 -4.23
N GLY A 314 -2.87 -16.06 -2.99
CA GLY A 314 -2.79 -16.99 -1.87
C GLY A 314 -3.84 -18.11 -1.93
N ASP A 315 -3.83 -19.02 -0.95
CA ASP A 315 -4.72 -20.17 -0.84
C ASP A 315 -6.01 -19.83 -0.10
#